data_2e7ad5e7f2639fb5e780c085d3f44237
#
_entry.id   2e7ad5e7f2639fb5e780c085d3f44237
#
_cell.length_a   1.000
_cell.length_b   1.000
_cell.length_c   1.000
_cell.angle_alpha   90.00
_cell.angle_beta   90.00
_cell.angle_gamma   90.00
#
_symmetry.space_group_name_H-M   'P 1'
#
loop_
_entity.id
_entity.type
_entity.pdbx_description
1 polymer ?
#
loop_
_entity_poly.entity_id
_entity_poly.type
_entity_poly.pdbx_seq_one_letter_code
_entity_poly.pdbx_strand_id
1 'polypeptide(L)'
;MEEKGHAFTRSEGEVFWFNPDHGIYLTGLRQLRQYMNDCPRLPKDRRGKTDIQNKWTKQIESLVDDDPEFRNKVVHTTYRKIAFKNGYYDCEKKCLCHYNRQVYFLMKGSIDYAPQEKKVLDEVWNKLFLGVFGDADVSTFMKNSFARGMAGEIKDKRLFFIIGEPNSGKGTITEAFRLVFVSQFNTLDAKDFCAKKSDGNSALSNQHLVQGR
;
A
#
# COMPACT_ATOMS: atom_id res chain seq x y z
N MET A 1 18.82 -1.21 -25.78
CA MET A 1 17.38 -1.58 -25.96
C MET A 1 16.74 -1.38 -24.61
N GLU A 2 16.04 -0.27 -24.42
CA GLU A 2 15.19 -0.11 -23.23
C GLU A 2 14.07 -1.14 -23.34
N GLU A 3 14.04 -2.08 -22.41
CA GLU A 3 12.90 -2.97 -22.25
C GLU A 3 11.66 -2.10 -22.07
N LYS A 4 10.80 -2.09 -23.07
CA LYS A 4 9.46 -1.53 -22.96
C LYS A 4 8.70 -2.42 -21.98
N GLY A 5 8.91 -2.18 -20.69
CA GLY A 5 8.18 -2.87 -19.63
C GLY A 5 6.68 -2.74 -19.90
N HIS A 6 5.99 -3.86 -19.90
CA HIS A 6 4.55 -3.93 -20.15
C HIS A 6 3.83 -2.99 -19.21
N ALA A 7 3.07 -2.05 -19.77
CA ALA A 7 2.25 -1.13 -18.97
C ALA A 7 1.06 -1.86 -18.31
N PHE A 8 0.77 -3.08 -18.76
CA PHE A 8 -0.31 -3.93 -18.31
C PHE A 8 0.21 -5.32 -17.95
N THR A 9 -0.38 -5.92 -16.93
CA THR A 9 -0.16 -7.31 -16.55
C THR A 9 -1.44 -7.89 -15.97
N ARG A 10 -1.63 -9.21 -16.03
CA ARG A 10 -2.73 -9.89 -15.37
C ARG A 10 -2.18 -10.79 -14.27
N SER A 11 -2.84 -10.82 -13.14
CA SER A 11 -2.56 -11.76 -12.06
C SER A 11 -3.84 -12.09 -11.33
N GLU A 12 -4.07 -13.37 -11.03
CA GLU A 12 -5.27 -13.85 -10.31
C GLU A 12 -6.59 -13.38 -10.95
N GLY A 13 -6.64 -13.27 -12.29
CA GLY A 13 -7.83 -12.82 -13.03
C GLY A 13 -8.02 -11.30 -13.06
N GLU A 14 -7.21 -10.52 -12.35
CA GLU A 14 -7.26 -9.06 -12.37
C GLU A 14 -6.21 -8.47 -13.31
N VAL A 15 -6.59 -7.39 -14.01
CA VAL A 15 -5.67 -6.62 -14.86
C VAL A 15 -5.13 -5.45 -14.06
N PHE A 16 -3.80 -5.41 -13.94
CA PHE A 16 -3.05 -4.30 -13.36
C PHE A 16 -2.43 -3.46 -14.47
N TRP A 17 -2.39 -2.16 -14.26
CA TRP A 17 -1.79 -1.24 -15.21
C TRP A 17 -0.98 -0.15 -14.50
N PHE A 18 0.17 0.19 -15.07
CA PHE A 18 1.01 1.24 -14.53
C PHE A 18 0.45 2.61 -14.89
N ASN A 19 0.11 3.40 -13.88
CA ASN A 19 -0.30 4.79 -14.06
C ASN A 19 0.93 5.70 -13.93
N PRO A 20 1.38 6.35 -15.04
CA PRO A 20 2.59 7.18 -15.00
C PRO A 20 2.41 8.47 -14.19
N ASP A 21 1.19 8.99 -14.05
CA ASP A 21 0.92 10.22 -13.30
C ASP A 21 0.98 9.98 -11.79
N HIS A 22 0.67 8.74 -11.38
CA HIS A 22 0.77 8.32 -9.99
C HIS A 22 2.05 7.53 -9.69
N GLY A 23 2.68 6.94 -10.70
CA GLY A 23 3.88 6.13 -10.56
C GLY A 23 3.66 4.77 -9.90
N ILE A 24 2.42 4.27 -9.86
CA ILE A 24 2.04 3.01 -9.24
C ILE A 24 1.20 2.16 -10.18
N TYR A 25 1.06 0.87 -9.85
CA TYR A 25 0.15 -0.04 -10.53
C TYR A 25 -1.24 0.06 -9.92
N LEU A 26 -2.24 0.25 -10.76
CA LEU A 26 -3.64 0.30 -10.38
C LEU A 26 -4.37 -0.93 -10.94
N THR A 27 -5.44 -1.34 -10.28
CA THR A 27 -6.34 -2.39 -10.75
C THR A 27 -7.71 -1.81 -11.08
N GLY A 28 -8.45 -2.52 -11.92
CA GLY A 28 -9.82 -2.20 -12.26
C GLY A 28 -10.00 -1.32 -13.49
N LEU A 29 -10.89 -1.78 -14.38
CA LEU A 29 -11.19 -1.14 -15.65
C LEU A 29 -11.88 0.22 -15.51
N ARG A 30 -12.57 0.46 -14.38
CA ARG A 30 -13.20 1.77 -14.11
C ARG A 30 -12.16 2.87 -13.97
N GLN A 31 -11.11 2.61 -13.20
CA GLN A 31 -10.01 3.57 -13.02
C GLN A 31 -9.24 3.79 -14.33
N LEU A 32 -9.03 2.72 -15.10
CA LEU A 32 -8.42 2.82 -16.43
C LEU A 32 -9.26 3.69 -17.38
N ARG A 33 -10.59 3.53 -17.40
CA ARG A 33 -11.49 4.36 -18.22
C ARG A 33 -11.42 5.83 -17.80
N GLN A 34 -11.41 6.11 -16.50
CA GLN A 34 -11.26 7.48 -16.02
C GLN A 34 -9.92 8.08 -16.44
N TYR A 35 -8.82 7.36 -16.30
CA TYR A 35 -7.52 7.79 -16.79
C TYR A 35 -7.52 8.06 -18.30
N MET A 36 -8.16 7.20 -19.09
CA MET A 36 -8.30 7.40 -20.55
C MET A 36 -9.09 8.67 -20.90
N ASN A 37 -10.10 9.03 -20.10
CA ASN A 37 -10.87 10.28 -20.29
C ASN A 37 -9.99 11.51 -20.11
N ASP A 38 -9.16 11.48 -19.08
CA ASP A 38 -8.35 12.63 -18.67
C ASP A 38 -7.01 12.69 -19.41
N CYS A 39 -6.62 11.61 -20.11
CA CYS A 39 -5.32 11.48 -20.75
C CYS A 39 -5.15 12.48 -21.93
N PRO A 40 -4.24 13.45 -21.82
CA PRO A 40 -4.04 14.44 -22.88
C PRO A 40 -3.47 13.85 -24.19
N ARG A 41 -2.87 12.65 -24.12
CA ARG A 41 -2.31 11.93 -25.29
C ARG A 41 -3.37 11.29 -26.17
N LEU A 42 -4.61 11.16 -25.67
CA LEU A 42 -5.71 10.65 -26.46
C LEU A 42 -6.41 11.78 -27.23
N PRO A 43 -6.81 11.55 -28.50
CA PRO A 43 -7.55 12.52 -29.30
C PRO A 43 -8.84 12.93 -28.59
N LYS A 44 -9.15 14.22 -28.57
CA LYS A 44 -10.33 14.80 -27.88
C LYS A 44 -11.65 14.18 -28.33
N ASP A 45 -11.76 13.85 -29.62
CA ASP A 45 -12.94 13.22 -30.22
C ASP A 45 -13.19 11.78 -29.76
N ARG A 46 -12.19 11.14 -29.12
CA ARG A 46 -12.25 9.77 -28.62
C ARG A 46 -12.36 9.70 -27.10
N ARG A 47 -12.09 10.81 -26.39
CA ARG A 47 -12.26 10.88 -24.95
C ARG A 47 -13.73 10.82 -24.58
N GLY A 48 -14.08 10.11 -23.51
CA GLY A 48 -15.44 10.01 -23.00
C GLY A 48 -16.44 9.17 -23.82
N LYS A 49 -16.01 8.61 -24.96
CA LYS A 49 -16.88 7.72 -25.74
C LYS A 49 -16.87 6.31 -25.15
N THR A 50 -17.96 5.95 -24.52
CA THR A 50 -18.10 4.68 -23.79
C THR A 50 -17.88 3.45 -24.65
N ASP A 51 -18.35 3.47 -25.90
CA ASP A 51 -18.20 2.36 -26.87
C ASP A 51 -16.72 2.14 -27.27
N ILE A 52 -15.98 3.24 -27.48
CA ILE A 52 -14.56 3.16 -27.78
C ILE A 52 -13.78 2.66 -26.57
N GLN A 53 -14.11 3.15 -25.38
CA GLN A 53 -13.49 2.69 -24.14
C GLN A 53 -13.79 1.22 -23.86
N ASN A 54 -15.02 0.78 -24.05
CA ASN A 54 -15.39 -0.63 -23.89
C ASN A 54 -14.65 -1.53 -24.90
N LYS A 55 -14.48 -1.08 -26.12
CA LYS A 55 -13.72 -1.82 -27.13
C LYS A 55 -12.25 -1.94 -26.71
N TRP A 56 -11.63 -0.85 -26.27
CA TRP A 56 -10.22 -0.85 -25.83
C TRP A 56 -10.02 -1.68 -24.58
N THR A 57 -10.89 -1.58 -23.58
CA THR A 57 -10.77 -2.38 -22.36
C THR A 57 -10.89 -3.87 -22.66
N LYS A 58 -11.83 -4.29 -23.53
CA LYS A 58 -11.93 -5.69 -23.98
C LYS A 58 -10.69 -6.16 -24.73
N GLN A 59 -10.10 -5.29 -25.58
CA GLN A 59 -8.84 -5.62 -26.26
C GLN A 59 -7.68 -5.76 -25.27
N ILE A 60 -7.58 -4.87 -24.28
CA ILE A 60 -6.55 -4.98 -23.23
C ILE A 60 -6.74 -6.30 -22.47
N GLU A 61 -7.96 -6.62 -22.05
CA GLU A 61 -8.26 -7.89 -21.38
C GLU A 61 -7.88 -9.13 -22.20
N SER A 62 -8.04 -9.07 -23.51
CA SER A 62 -7.70 -10.21 -24.40
C SER A 62 -6.22 -10.33 -24.75
N LEU A 63 -5.46 -9.23 -24.66
CA LEU A 63 -4.08 -9.16 -25.09
C LEU A 63 -3.07 -9.19 -23.94
N VAL A 64 -3.54 -8.99 -22.69
CA VAL A 64 -2.65 -8.97 -21.54
C VAL A 64 -2.35 -10.39 -21.08
N ASP A 65 -1.07 -10.73 -21.09
CA ASP A 65 -0.59 -12.02 -20.61
C ASP A 65 -0.69 -12.13 -19.08
N ASP A 66 -0.95 -13.36 -18.62
CA ASP A 66 -0.90 -13.67 -17.20
C ASP A 66 0.55 -13.69 -16.71
N ASP A 67 0.80 -12.96 -15.62
CA ASP A 67 2.08 -12.97 -14.90
C ASP A 67 1.86 -13.61 -13.52
N PRO A 68 2.07 -14.90 -13.37
CA PRO A 68 1.90 -15.59 -12.09
C PRO A 68 2.87 -15.08 -11.02
N GLU A 69 3.99 -14.48 -11.45
CA GLU A 69 5.01 -13.94 -10.54
C GLU A 69 4.73 -12.48 -10.13
N PHE A 70 3.68 -11.86 -10.65
CA PHE A 70 3.41 -10.45 -10.37
C PHE A 70 3.31 -10.14 -8.87
N ARG A 71 2.61 -10.97 -8.10
CA ARG A 71 2.51 -10.81 -6.64
C ARG A 71 3.87 -10.92 -5.96
N ASN A 72 4.70 -11.85 -6.38
CA ASN A 72 6.07 -11.99 -5.89
C ASN A 72 6.91 -10.75 -6.24
N LYS A 73 6.78 -10.21 -7.45
CA LYS A 73 7.44 -8.96 -7.86
C LYS A 73 6.99 -7.78 -7.00
N VAL A 74 5.70 -7.67 -6.68
CA VAL A 74 5.18 -6.65 -5.74
C VAL A 74 5.91 -6.78 -4.39
N VAL A 75 5.90 -7.95 -3.77
CA VAL A 75 6.53 -8.18 -2.47
C VAL A 75 8.03 -7.89 -2.51
N HIS A 76 8.75 -8.40 -3.50
CA HIS A 76 10.20 -8.25 -3.59
C HIS A 76 10.62 -6.81 -3.87
N THR A 77 9.94 -6.13 -4.79
CA THR A 77 10.37 -4.78 -5.18
C THR A 77 9.97 -3.71 -4.16
N THR A 78 8.91 -3.94 -3.37
CA THR A 78 8.48 -3.00 -2.31
C THR A 78 9.06 -3.33 -0.93
N TYR A 79 9.79 -4.44 -0.80
CA TYR A 79 10.46 -4.80 0.45
C TYR A 79 11.39 -3.68 0.91
N ARG A 80 11.31 -3.31 2.20
CA ARG A 80 12.02 -2.19 2.83
C ARG A 80 11.80 -0.82 2.17
N LYS A 81 10.63 -0.63 1.56
CA LYS A 81 10.25 0.64 0.97
C LYS A 81 8.89 1.08 1.53
N ILE A 82 8.80 2.32 1.97
CA ILE A 82 7.59 2.90 2.56
C ILE A 82 7.03 3.92 1.59
N ALA A 83 5.77 3.72 1.16
CA ALA A 83 5.11 4.60 0.20
C ALA A 83 4.62 5.89 0.86
N PHE A 84 4.94 7.04 0.24
CA PHE A 84 4.46 8.37 0.58
C PHE A 84 3.77 9.01 -0.63
N LYS A 85 3.13 10.14 -0.46
CA LYS A 85 2.45 10.84 -1.55
C LYS A 85 3.45 11.36 -2.61
N ASN A 86 4.59 11.87 -2.19
CA ASN A 86 5.63 12.46 -3.04
C ASN A 86 6.72 11.46 -3.51
N GLY A 87 6.62 10.18 -3.14
CA GLY A 87 7.59 9.16 -3.50
C GLY A 87 7.58 7.99 -2.54
N TYR A 88 8.59 7.16 -2.56
CA TYR A 88 8.79 6.12 -1.55
C TYR A 88 10.14 6.30 -0.85
N TYR A 89 10.15 6.07 0.45
CA TYR A 89 11.39 6.03 1.22
C TYR A 89 12.01 4.64 1.11
N ASP A 90 13.22 4.59 0.58
CA ASP A 90 14.01 3.37 0.49
C ASP A 90 14.85 3.23 1.78
N CYS A 91 14.51 2.25 2.61
CA CYS A 91 15.17 2.05 3.91
C CYS A 91 16.63 1.59 3.77
N GLU A 92 17.01 0.99 2.64
CA GLU A 92 18.39 0.58 2.38
C GLU A 92 19.25 1.75 1.92
N LYS A 93 18.71 2.54 0.99
CA LYS A 93 19.38 3.75 0.48
C LYS A 93 19.27 4.92 1.43
N LYS A 94 18.35 4.85 2.42
CA LYS A 94 18.06 5.93 3.39
C LYS A 94 17.70 7.26 2.73
N CYS A 95 16.95 7.21 1.64
CA CYS A 95 16.52 8.40 0.89
C CYS A 95 15.13 8.23 0.30
N LEU A 96 14.49 9.37 -0.01
CA LEU A 96 13.27 9.42 -0.79
C LEU A 96 13.59 9.19 -2.27
N CYS A 97 12.89 8.26 -2.89
CA CYS A 97 12.98 7.91 -4.29
C CYS A 97 11.66 8.24 -5.01
N HIS A 98 11.74 8.56 -6.30
CA HIS A 98 10.56 8.73 -7.13
C HIS A 98 9.95 7.37 -7.53
N TYR A 99 8.63 7.32 -7.61
CA TYR A 99 7.93 6.17 -8.13
C TYR A 99 8.34 5.87 -9.57
N ASN A 100 8.49 4.60 -9.89
CA ASN A 100 8.86 4.13 -11.22
C ASN A 100 8.28 2.74 -11.51
N ARG A 101 8.34 2.29 -12.76
CA ARG A 101 7.77 1.01 -13.20
C ARG A 101 8.48 -0.22 -12.62
N GLN A 102 9.68 -0.09 -12.15
CA GLN A 102 10.49 -1.21 -11.66
C GLN A 102 10.15 -1.57 -10.20
N VAL A 103 9.46 -0.67 -9.48
CA VAL A 103 8.98 -0.90 -8.13
C VAL A 103 7.46 -0.97 -8.17
N TYR A 104 6.91 -2.15 -7.89
CA TYR A 104 5.51 -2.49 -8.13
C TYR A 104 4.59 -2.07 -6.98
N PHE A 105 4.55 -0.79 -6.66
CA PHE A 105 3.59 -0.29 -5.69
C PHE A 105 2.16 -0.37 -6.23
N LEU A 106 1.25 -0.94 -5.41
CA LEU A 106 -0.19 -1.00 -5.70
C LEU A 106 -0.96 0.13 -5.03
N MET A 107 -0.33 0.84 -4.11
CA MET A 107 -0.94 1.97 -3.40
C MET A 107 0.09 3.05 -3.10
N LYS A 108 -0.40 4.24 -2.85
CA LYS A 108 0.38 5.44 -2.57
C LYS A 108 0.06 5.95 -1.18
N GLY A 109 1.04 6.47 -0.48
CA GLY A 109 0.82 7.13 0.80
C GLY A 109 -0.06 8.38 0.67
N SER A 110 -0.74 8.73 1.75
CA SER A 110 -1.63 9.90 1.80
C SER A 110 -0.91 11.20 2.14
N ILE A 111 0.27 11.10 2.76
CA ILE A 111 1.08 12.24 3.21
C ILE A 111 2.41 12.31 2.46
N ASP A 112 2.96 13.51 2.37
CA ASP A 112 4.30 13.74 1.84
C ASP A 112 5.36 13.34 2.88
N TYR A 113 6.42 12.66 2.44
CA TYR A 113 7.61 12.49 3.26
C TYR A 113 8.35 13.83 3.35
N ALA A 114 8.61 14.26 4.59
CA ALA A 114 9.47 15.38 4.88
C ALA A 114 10.36 15.02 6.08
N PRO A 115 11.68 15.20 5.97
CA PRO A 115 12.57 15.08 7.13
C PRO A 115 12.12 16.02 8.25
N GLN A 116 12.11 15.52 9.48
CA GLN A 116 11.69 16.29 10.64
C GLN A 116 12.90 16.64 11.51
N GLU A 117 12.81 17.77 12.21
CA GLU A 117 13.78 18.16 13.19
C GLU A 117 13.78 17.19 14.38
N LYS A 118 14.96 17.02 15.01
CA LYS A 118 15.10 16.13 16.16
C LYS A 118 14.12 16.46 17.28
N LYS A 119 13.84 17.73 17.53
CA LYS A 119 12.89 18.17 18.56
C LYS A 119 11.49 17.60 18.33
N VAL A 120 11.01 17.61 17.08
CA VAL A 120 9.69 17.04 16.72
C VAL A 120 9.69 15.53 16.91
N LEU A 121 10.78 14.86 16.52
CA LEU A 121 10.93 13.42 16.72
C LEU A 121 10.95 13.04 18.20
N ASP A 122 11.63 13.82 19.03
CA ASP A 122 11.67 13.62 20.49
C ASP A 122 10.30 13.87 21.13
N GLU A 123 9.53 14.85 20.66
CA GLU A 123 8.16 15.07 21.12
C GLU A 123 7.22 13.91 20.77
N VAL A 124 7.29 13.41 19.53
CA VAL A 124 6.51 12.23 19.10
C VAL A 124 6.90 11.00 19.91
N TRP A 125 8.20 10.80 20.13
CA TRP A 125 8.70 9.72 20.97
C TRP A 125 8.12 9.78 22.39
N ASN A 126 8.26 10.94 23.04
CA ASN A 126 7.84 11.12 24.43
C ASN A 126 6.32 11.01 24.59
N LYS A 127 5.54 11.62 23.69
CA LYS A 127 4.07 11.65 23.83
C LYS A 127 3.40 10.38 23.35
N LEU A 128 3.83 9.87 22.19
CA LEU A 128 3.12 8.77 21.52
C LEU A 128 3.62 7.39 21.99
N PHE A 129 4.92 7.22 22.16
CA PHE A 129 5.48 5.92 22.57
C PHE A 129 5.69 5.83 24.07
N LEU A 130 6.58 6.65 24.62
CA LEU A 130 6.89 6.58 26.06
C LEU A 130 5.68 6.90 26.93
N GLY A 131 4.86 7.87 26.53
CA GLY A 131 3.63 8.22 27.25
C GLY A 131 2.57 7.12 27.25
N VAL A 132 2.54 6.25 26.22
CA VAL A 132 1.57 5.14 26.13
C VAL A 132 2.09 3.87 26.80
N PHE A 133 3.36 3.51 26.60
CA PHE A 133 3.91 2.25 27.09
C PHE A 133 4.63 2.39 28.45
N GLY A 134 4.97 3.61 28.87
CA GLY A 134 5.53 3.92 30.19
C GLY A 134 6.99 3.47 30.41
N ASP A 135 7.49 2.55 29.59
CA ASP A 135 8.81 1.96 29.66
C ASP A 135 9.57 2.21 28.36
N ALA A 136 10.86 2.57 28.43
CA ALA A 136 11.67 2.94 27.28
C ALA A 136 12.02 1.74 26.39
N ASP A 137 12.22 0.56 26.96
CA ASP A 137 12.56 -0.65 26.21
C ASP A 137 11.33 -1.18 25.48
N VAL A 138 10.19 -1.21 26.16
CA VAL A 138 8.89 -1.56 25.56
C VAL A 138 8.54 -0.57 24.45
N SER A 139 8.72 0.73 24.68
CA SER A 139 8.47 1.78 23.70
C SER A 139 9.36 1.62 22.45
N THR A 140 10.65 1.33 22.66
CA THR A 140 11.60 1.06 21.59
C THR A 140 11.23 -0.19 20.80
N PHE A 141 10.85 -1.27 21.50
CA PHE A 141 10.39 -2.51 20.88
C PHE A 141 9.16 -2.27 20.01
N MET A 142 8.16 -1.56 20.53
CA MET A 142 6.92 -1.27 19.79
C MET A 142 7.17 -0.35 18.60
N LYS A 143 7.96 0.71 18.74
CA LYS A 143 8.37 1.57 17.63
C LYS A 143 9.02 0.76 16.51
N ASN A 144 9.96 -0.11 16.85
CA ASN A 144 10.65 -0.95 15.87
C ASN A 144 9.71 -1.96 15.23
N SER A 145 8.75 -2.50 15.98
CA SER A 145 7.75 -3.43 15.46
C SER A 145 6.83 -2.76 14.44
N PHE A 146 6.35 -1.55 14.73
CA PHE A 146 5.59 -0.74 13.75
C PHE A 146 6.43 -0.41 12.52
N ALA A 147 7.67 0.06 12.69
CA ALA A 147 8.56 0.39 11.59
C ALA A 147 8.83 -0.82 10.68
N ARG A 148 9.03 -2.00 11.27
CA ARG A 148 9.19 -3.26 10.52
C ARG A 148 7.93 -3.62 9.73
N GLY A 149 6.75 -3.48 10.34
CA GLY A 149 5.47 -3.67 9.67
C GLY A 149 5.33 -2.76 8.46
N MET A 150 5.62 -1.46 8.63
CA MET A 150 5.58 -0.47 7.56
C MET A 150 6.61 -0.74 6.45
N ALA A 151 7.80 -1.22 6.80
CA ALA A 151 8.84 -1.60 5.85
C ALA A 151 8.60 -2.96 5.18
N GLY A 152 7.60 -3.75 5.64
CA GLY A 152 7.29 -5.06 5.12
C GLY A 152 8.20 -6.18 5.58
N GLU A 153 8.87 -5.99 6.65
CA GLU A 153 9.66 -7.04 7.29
C GLU A 153 8.81 -7.97 8.14
N ILE A 154 8.00 -8.82 7.53
CA ILE A 154 7.10 -9.77 8.21
C ILE A 154 7.65 -11.19 8.14
N LYS A 155 8.94 -11.38 8.38
CA LYS A 155 9.56 -12.71 8.31
C LYS A 155 9.17 -13.63 9.46
N ASP A 156 8.89 -13.09 10.62
CA ASP A 156 8.73 -13.82 11.88
C ASP A 156 7.28 -14.15 12.24
N LYS A 157 6.29 -13.80 11.41
CA LYS A 157 4.86 -14.12 11.59
C LYS A 157 4.35 -13.89 13.01
N ARG A 158 4.83 -12.85 13.68
CA ARG A 158 4.45 -12.51 15.06
C ARG A 158 3.14 -11.76 15.11
N LEU A 159 2.34 -12.09 16.09
CA LEU A 159 1.15 -11.36 16.47
C LEU A 159 1.40 -10.62 17.78
N PHE A 160 1.12 -9.32 17.82
CA PHE A 160 1.30 -8.51 19.01
C PHE A 160 -0.05 -8.23 19.67
N PHE A 161 -0.14 -8.49 20.96
CA PHE A 161 -1.29 -8.14 21.77
C PHE A 161 -0.92 -6.95 22.65
N ILE A 162 -1.61 -5.82 22.47
CA ILE A 162 -1.44 -4.62 23.29
C ILE A 162 -2.54 -4.63 24.36
N ILE A 163 -2.17 -5.00 25.58
CA ILE A 163 -3.08 -5.14 26.72
C ILE A 163 -2.77 -4.02 27.71
N GLY A 164 -3.78 -3.46 28.34
CA GLY A 164 -3.64 -2.41 29.36
C GLY A 164 -4.99 -1.80 29.72
N GLU A 165 -5.00 -0.97 30.75
CA GLU A 165 -6.20 -0.31 31.28
C GLU A 165 -6.93 0.54 30.21
N PRO A 166 -8.25 0.71 30.33
CA PRO A 166 -8.99 1.66 29.50
C PRO A 166 -8.34 3.05 29.54
N ASN A 167 -8.39 3.78 28.43
CA ASN A 167 -7.84 5.13 28.29
C ASN A 167 -6.31 5.27 28.48
N SER A 168 -5.55 4.18 28.43
CA SER A 168 -4.08 4.19 28.50
C SER A 168 -3.38 4.62 27.18
N GLY A 169 -4.11 5.14 26.18
CA GLY A 169 -3.52 5.62 24.92
C GLY A 169 -3.33 4.58 23.82
N LYS A 170 -3.70 3.30 24.05
CA LYS A 170 -3.57 2.23 23.02
C LYS A 170 -4.27 2.59 21.72
N GLY A 171 -5.50 3.09 21.80
CA GLY A 171 -6.26 3.54 20.63
C GLY A 171 -5.64 4.76 19.96
N THR A 172 -5.02 5.66 20.72
CA THR A 172 -4.38 6.87 20.20
C THR A 172 -3.22 6.54 19.29
N ILE A 173 -2.36 5.58 19.66
CA ILE A 173 -1.22 5.20 18.84
C ILE A 173 -1.67 4.52 17.54
N THR A 174 -2.63 3.60 17.61
CA THR A 174 -3.15 2.94 16.39
C THR A 174 -3.87 3.93 15.47
N GLU A 175 -4.61 4.88 16.04
CA GLU A 175 -5.27 5.93 15.26
C GLU A 175 -4.26 6.89 14.60
N ALA A 176 -3.18 7.25 15.29
CA ALA A 176 -2.11 8.05 14.70
C ALA A 176 -1.50 7.36 13.46
N PHE A 177 -1.22 6.04 13.54
CA PHE A 177 -0.76 5.28 12.38
C PHE A 177 -1.81 5.21 11.28
N ARG A 178 -3.08 4.99 11.62
CA ARG A 178 -4.19 4.96 10.66
C ARG A 178 -4.32 6.28 9.90
N LEU A 179 -4.19 7.42 10.56
CA LEU A 179 -4.28 8.75 9.95
C LEU A 179 -3.12 9.04 9.00
N VAL A 180 -1.91 8.59 9.36
CA VAL A 180 -0.71 8.83 8.55
C VAL A 180 -0.64 7.87 7.36
N PHE A 181 -0.99 6.60 7.57
CA PHE A 181 -0.82 5.52 6.59
C PHE A 181 -2.18 4.95 6.13
N VAL A 182 -3.14 5.84 5.85
CA VAL A 182 -4.54 5.49 5.51
C VAL A 182 -4.67 4.33 4.52
N SER A 183 -3.83 4.30 3.49
CA SER A 183 -3.87 3.26 2.45
C SER A 183 -3.09 1.99 2.81
N GLN A 184 -2.25 2.04 3.84
CA GLN A 184 -1.33 0.96 4.22
C GLN A 184 -1.67 0.35 5.59
N PHE A 185 -2.57 0.99 6.33
CA PHE A 185 -2.99 0.58 7.66
C PHE A 185 -4.48 0.27 7.65
N ASN A 186 -4.83 -0.96 8.00
CA ASN A 186 -6.22 -1.36 8.06
C ASN A 186 -6.57 -1.99 9.42
N THR A 187 -7.85 -1.94 9.77
CA THR A 187 -8.39 -2.53 10.98
C THR A 187 -9.29 -3.70 10.56
N LEU A 188 -9.04 -4.87 11.10
CA LEU A 188 -9.90 -6.05 10.92
C LEU A 188 -10.84 -6.19 12.10
N ASP A 189 -12.09 -6.60 11.88
CA ASP A 189 -13.01 -6.94 12.95
C ASP A 189 -12.52 -8.22 13.65
N ALA A 190 -12.61 -8.28 14.98
CA ALA A 190 -12.30 -9.49 15.74
C ALA A 190 -13.08 -10.71 15.26
N LYS A 191 -14.27 -10.52 14.70
CA LYS A 191 -15.09 -11.58 14.09
C LYS A 191 -14.39 -12.23 12.90
N ASP A 192 -13.58 -11.48 12.14
CA ASP A 192 -12.84 -12.00 10.98
C ASP A 192 -11.74 -13.00 11.40
N PHE A 193 -11.25 -12.88 12.64
CA PHE A 193 -10.31 -13.85 13.22
C PHE A 193 -11.00 -15.05 13.85
N CYS A 194 -12.24 -14.90 14.29
CA CYS A 194 -12.98 -15.92 15.01
C CYS A 194 -13.97 -16.68 14.13
N ALA A 195 -14.17 -16.26 12.87
CA ALA A 195 -15.15 -16.88 11.98
C ALA A 195 -14.79 -18.32 11.68
N LYS A 196 -15.63 -19.24 12.15
CA LYS A 196 -15.70 -20.61 11.60
C LYS A 196 -15.93 -20.48 10.10
N LYS A 197 -15.20 -21.27 9.29
CA LYS A 197 -15.34 -21.44 7.84
C LYS A 197 -16.79 -21.54 7.38
N SER A 198 -17.51 -20.44 7.26
CA SER A 198 -18.81 -20.39 6.60
C SER A 198 -18.87 -19.03 5.92
N ASP A 199 -18.83 -19.05 4.62
CA ASP A 199 -18.92 -17.95 3.67
C ASP A 199 -17.57 -17.41 3.17
N GLY A 200 -17.14 -18.05 2.08
CA GLY A 200 -15.83 -17.87 1.46
C GLY A 200 -15.54 -16.51 0.82
N ASN A 201 -16.41 -15.50 0.95
CA ASN A 201 -16.22 -14.22 0.26
C ASN A 201 -15.64 -13.11 1.15
N SER A 202 -15.89 -13.08 2.47
CA SER A 202 -15.36 -12.04 3.35
C SER A 202 -13.91 -12.29 3.77
N ALA A 203 -13.54 -13.56 3.99
CA ALA A 203 -12.17 -13.93 4.34
C ALA A 203 -11.19 -13.70 3.18
N LEU A 204 -11.62 -13.88 1.93
CA LEU A 204 -10.81 -13.63 0.73
C LEU A 204 -10.54 -12.14 0.51
N SER A 205 -11.54 -11.28 0.72
CA SER A 205 -11.33 -9.83 0.57
C SER A 205 -10.37 -9.26 1.61
N ASN A 206 -10.37 -9.83 2.83
CA ASN A 206 -9.47 -9.41 3.91
C ASN A 206 -8.08 -10.03 3.78
N GLN A 207 -7.93 -11.19 3.14
CA GLN A 207 -6.63 -11.79 2.82
C GLN A 207 -5.79 -10.89 1.91
N HIS A 208 -6.42 -10.18 0.97
CA HIS A 208 -5.72 -9.19 0.13
C HIS A 208 -5.18 -8.00 0.94
N LEU A 209 -5.84 -7.62 2.04
CA LEU A 209 -5.38 -6.53 2.92
C LEU A 209 -4.19 -6.95 3.80
N VAL A 210 -4.14 -8.20 4.21
CA VAL A 210 -3.02 -8.74 5.03
C VAL A 210 -1.81 -9.11 4.16
N GLN A 211 -2.03 -9.46 2.90
CA GLN A 211 -0.99 -9.79 1.91
C GLN A 211 -0.70 -8.62 0.97
N GLY A 212 -1.55 -7.59 0.98
CA GLY A 212 -1.53 -6.50 0.02
C GLY A 212 -0.50 -5.45 0.35
N ARG A 213 0.67 -5.68 -0.12
CA ARG A 213 1.56 -4.59 -0.47
C ARG A 213 1.54 -4.38 -1.95
#